data_aaa6130a625c53cf9704b6acf82f9967
#
_entry.id   aaa6130a625c53cf9704b6acf82f9967
#
_cell.length_a   1.000
_cell.length_b   1.000
_cell.length_c   1.000
_cell.angle_alpha   90.00
_cell.angle_beta   90.00
_cell.angle_gamma   90.00
#
_symmetry.space_group_name_H-M   'P 1'
#
loop_
_entity.id
_entity.type
_entity.pdbx_description
1 polymer ?
#
loop_
_entity_poly.entity_id
_entity_poly.type
_entity_poly.pdbx_seq_one_letter_code
_entity_poly.pdbx_strand_id
1 'polypeptide(L)'
;EITTRLVGSEMCIRDSRSSLWFTVKFTIVSVISINVIAFFLALLVTRESKISNLLRTIFFMPNLIGGLILGFIWQFIFVNVFNAVGQSLGQEWMMGWLSNSTTGFWGMVIIMAWQMAGYVMVIYIAGLQNVPPELNEAAKIDGANAWQRIKLITFPMIRPSFTISLFLTLSNSFKLFDQNLALTNGGPGNATQMLALNIYQTAFSYNKMNLAQAKAVIFFVFVCIITLVQVYMTKKDEVEA
;
A
#
# COMPACT_ATOMS: atom_id res chain seq x y z
N GLU A 1 41.90 11.99 3.77
CA GLU A 1 40.64 12.62 4.25
C GLU A 1 39.64 12.96 3.12
N ILE A 2 40.10 13.49 1.98
CA ILE A 2 39.25 13.86 0.84
C ILE A 2 38.65 12.61 0.18
N THR A 3 39.42 11.54 0.00
CA THR A 3 38.93 10.27 -0.58
C THR A 3 37.91 9.58 0.30
N THR A 4 38.05 9.62 1.62
CA THR A 4 37.07 9.02 2.56
C THR A 4 35.74 9.79 2.59
N ARG A 5 35.79 11.12 2.42
CA ARG A 5 34.58 11.96 2.28
C ARG A 5 33.86 11.70 0.97
N LEU A 6 34.56 11.54 -0.13
CA LEU A 6 33.98 11.23 -1.45
C LEU A 6 33.33 9.85 -1.46
N VAL A 7 34.01 8.82 -0.97
CA VAL A 7 33.46 7.46 -0.85
C VAL A 7 32.20 7.43 0.06
N GLY A 8 32.24 8.17 1.16
CA GLY A 8 31.06 8.29 2.06
C GLY A 8 29.89 9.03 1.43
N SER A 9 30.12 10.02 0.56
CA SER A 9 29.05 10.75 -0.13
C SER A 9 28.46 9.91 -1.28
N GLU A 10 29.27 9.21 -2.06
CA GLU A 10 28.81 8.33 -3.12
C GLU A 10 27.98 7.15 -2.57
N MET A 11 28.41 6.54 -1.47
CA MET A 11 27.69 5.49 -0.78
C MET A 11 26.32 5.97 -0.31
N CYS A 12 26.23 7.17 0.31
CA CYS A 12 24.96 7.76 0.72
C CYS A 12 24.00 8.08 -0.45
N ILE A 13 24.53 8.49 -1.60
CA ILE A 13 23.72 8.77 -2.80
C ILE A 13 23.22 7.47 -3.39
N ARG A 14 24.05 6.44 -3.48
CA ARG A 14 23.66 5.13 -3.99
C ARG A 14 22.60 4.47 -3.13
N ASP A 15 22.75 4.53 -1.81
CA ASP A 15 21.77 3.97 -0.86
C ASP A 15 20.41 4.71 -0.95
N SER A 16 20.45 6.03 -1.07
CA SER A 16 19.23 6.82 -1.26
C SER A 16 18.52 6.51 -2.58
N ARG A 17 19.28 6.27 -3.66
CA ARG A 17 18.73 5.89 -4.96
C ARG A 17 18.10 4.49 -4.94
N SER A 18 18.76 3.53 -4.29
CA SER A 18 18.20 2.17 -4.14
C SER A 18 16.95 2.17 -3.29
N SER A 19 16.92 2.91 -2.18
CA SER A 19 15.74 3.07 -1.32
C SER A 19 14.59 3.79 -2.03
N LEU A 20 14.88 4.81 -2.86
CA LEU A 20 13.87 5.48 -3.68
C LEU A 20 13.25 4.50 -4.68
N TRP A 21 14.09 3.74 -5.40
CA TRP A 21 13.60 2.77 -6.38
C TRP A 21 12.77 1.65 -5.74
N PHE A 22 13.22 1.17 -4.58
CA PHE A 22 12.45 0.21 -3.79
C PHE A 22 11.10 0.80 -3.36
N THR A 23 11.08 2.04 -2.85
CA THR A 23 9.85 2.74 -2.45
C THR A 23 8.88 2.90 -3.61
N VAL A 24 9.35 3.28 -4.79
CA VAL A 24 8.50 3.42 -6.00
C VAL A 24 7.90 2.07 -6.41
N LYS A 25 8.73 1.01 -6.49
CA LYS A 25 8.23 -0.35 -6.80
C LYS A 25 7.19 -0.81 -5.78
N PHE A 26 7.48 -0.65 -4.50
CA PHE A 26 6.58 -1.01 -3.42
C PHE A 26 5.26 -0.25 -3.53
N THR A 27 5.30 1.05 -3.75
CA THR A 27 4.11 1.89 -3.89
C THR A 27 3.24 1.44 -5.05
N ILE A 28 3.81 1.19 -6.23
CA ILE A 28 3.03 0.75 -7.40
C ILE A 28 2.31 -0.57 -7.10
N VAL A 29 3.04 -1.57 -6.59
CA VAL A 29 2.47 -2.89 -6.30
C VAL A 29 1.42 -2.81 -5.19
N SER A 30 1.69 -2.07 -4.11
CA SER A 30 0.76 -1.91 -2.99
C SER A 30 -0.51 -1.16 -3.40
N VAL A 31 -0.40 -0.06 -4.14
CA VAL A 31 -1.57 0.71 -4.61
C VAL A 31 -2.47 -0.17 -5.48
N ILE A 32 -1.91 -0.91 -6.42
CA ILE A 32 -2.69 -1.82 -7.27
C ILE A 32 -3.36 -2.91 -6.41
N SER A 33 -2.59 -3.58 -5.55
CA SER A 33 -3.09 -4.68 -4.71
C SER A 33 -4.21 -4.22 -3.78
N ILE A 34 -4.01 -3.09 -3.08
CA ILE A 34 -4.99 -2.54 -2.14
C ILE A 34 -6.29 -2.19 -2.86
N ASN A 35 -6.21 -1.44 -3.97
CA ASN A 35 -7.40 -0.99 -4.69
C ASN A 35 -8.17 -2.15 -5.33
N VAL A 36 -7.47 -3.14 -5.89
CA VAL A 36 -8.11 -4.35 -6.44
C VAL A 36 -8.81 -5.13 -5.33
N ILE A 37 -8.12 -5.45 -4.23
CA ILE A 37 -8.72 -6.19 -3.11
C ILE A 37 -9.91 -5.43 -2.52
N ALA A 38 -9.74 -4.13 -2.25
CA ALA A 38 -10.77 -3.28 -1.67
C ALA A 38 -12.03 -3.18 -2.56
N PHE A 39 -11.84 -3.05 -3.87
CA PHE A 39 -12.96 -3.00 -4.81
C PHE A 39 -13.74 -4.32 -4.84
N PHE A 40 -13.05 -5.47 -4.89
CA PHE A 40 -13.72 -6.77 -4.82
C PHE A 40 -14.44 -6.97 -3.48
N LEU A 41 -13.82 -6.61 -2.37
CA LEU A 41 -14.47 -6.65 -1.05
C LEU A 41 -15.70 -5.74 -1.00
N ALA A 42 -15.62 -4.53 -1.56
CA ALA A 42 -16.75 -3.62 -1.64
C ALA A 42 -17.92 -4.22 -2.42
N LEU A 43 -17.68 -4.84 -3.57
CA LEU A 43 -18.72 -5.51 -4.35
C LEU A 43 -19.40 -6.65 -3.57
N LEU A 44 -18.64 -7.39 -2.74
CA LEU A 44 -19.18 -8.49 -1.93
C LEU A 44 -20.05 -7.99 -0.77
N VAL A 45 -19.67 -6.86 -0.15
CA VAL A 45 -20.35 -6.39 1.09
C VAL A 45 -21.18 -5.12 0.89
N THR A 46 -21.43 -4.68 -0.34
CA THR A 46 -22.29 -3.51 -0.63
C THR A 46 -23.74 -3.78 -0.28
N ARG A 47 -24.22 -5.02 -0.38
CA ARG A 47 -25.60 -5.37 -0.03
C ARG A 47 -25.84 -5.15 1.47
N GLU A 48 -26.97 -4.50 1.80
CA GLU A 48 -27.36 -4.27 3.18
C GLU A 48 -27.88 -5.58 3.81
N SER A 49 -27.04 -6.18 4.64
CA SER A 49 -27.39 -7.33 5.48
C SER A 49 -26.61 -7.29 6.79
N LYS A 50 -27.11 -7.97 7.82
CA LYS A 50 -26.38 -8.07 9.10
C LYS A 50 -25.00 -8.69 8.93
N ILE A 51 -24.86 -9.65 8.01
CA ILE A 51 -23.59 -10.30 7.69
C ILE A 51 -22.66 -9.32 6.99
N SER A 52 -23.15 -8.51 6.03
CA SER A 52 -22.32 -7.50 5.36
C SER A 52 -21.78 -6.46 6.35
N ASN A 53 -22.60 -6.02 7.30
CA ASN A 53 -22.17 -5.06 8.32
C ASN A 53 -21.10 -5.66 9.24
N LEU A 54 -21.25 -6.93 9.64
CA LEU A 54 -20.22 -7.64 10.40
C LEU A 54 -18.91 -7.77 9.61
N LEU A 55 -18.97 -8.16 8.34
CA LEU A 55 -17.81 -8.27 7.46
C LEU A 55 -17.10 -6.93 7.23
N ARG A 56 -17.87 -5.85 7.05
CA ARG A 56 -17.30 -4.48 6.97
C ARG A 56 -16.47 -4.16 8.21
N THR A 57 -17.00 -4.46 9.40
CA THR A 57 -16.30 -4.24 10.67
C THR A 57 -15.03 -5.08 10.76
N ILE A 58 -15.09 -6.37 10.43
CA ILE A 58 -13.93 -7.28 10.48
C ILE A 58 -12.83 -6.82 9.50
N PHE A 59 -13.18 -6.47 8.27
CA PHE A 59 -12.21 -6.02 7.28
C PHE A 59 -11.63 -4.64 7.59
N PHE A 60 -12.38 -3.78 8.29
CA PHE A 60 -11.91 -2.46 8.69
C PHE A 60 -10.98 -2.50 9.92
N MET A 61 -11.14 -3.50 10.81
CA MET A 61 -10.43 -3.60 12.09
C MET A 61 -8.89 -3.50 11.96
N PRO A 62 -8.24 -4.15 10.97
CA PRO A 62 -6.78 -4.05 10.83
C PRO A 62 -6.25 -2.63 10.69
N ASN A 63 -7.03 -1.72 10.10
CA ASN A 63 -6.64 -0.32 9.92
C ASN A 63 -6.54 0.45 11.25
N LEU A 64 -7.18 -0.02 12.29
CA LEU A 64 -7.15 0.60 13.63
C LEU A 64 -5.88 0.24 14.41
N ILE A 65 -5.15 -0.78 13.97
CA ILE A 65 -3.91 -1.22 14.61
C ILE A 65 -2.77 -0.32 14.15
N GLY A 66 -2.00 0.23 15.09
CA GLY A 66 -0.84 1.06 14.76
C GLY A 66 0.20 0.28 13.94
N GLY A 67 0.79 0.93 12.93
CA GLY A 67 1.69 0.29 11.97
C GLY A 67 2.89 -0.41 12.59
N LEU A 68 3.45 0.14 13.67
CA LEU A 68 4.57 -0.45 14.39
C LEU A 68 4.18 -1.78 15.07
N ILE A 69 3.06 -1.78 15.80
CA ILE A 69 2.53 -2.99 16.47
C ILE A 69 2.21 -4.06 15.44
N LEU A 70 1.54 -3.65 14.36
CA LEU A 70 1.20 -4.52 13.26
C LEU A 70 2.44 -5.15 12.63
N GLY A 71 3.49 -4.35 12.42
CA GLY A 71 4.76 -4.84 11.88
C GLY A 71 5.39 -5.93 12.75
N PHE A 72 5.43 -5.76 14.07
CA PHE A 72 5.95 -6.78 14.99
C PHE A 72 5.09 -8.04 15.05
N ILE A 73 3.76 -7.91 15.02
CA ILE A 73 2.85 -9.07 14.99
C ILE A 73 3.14 -9.91 13.73
N TRP A 74 3.22 -9.27 12.58
CA TRP A 74 3.49 -9.96 11.32
C TRP A 74 4.93 -10.47 11.20
N GLN A 75 5.90 -9.78 11.81
CA GLN A 75 7.26 -10.30 11.95
C GLN A 75 7.26 -11.63 12.69
N PHE A 76 6.55 -11.69 13.83
CA PHE A 76 6.40 -12.93 14.58
C PHE A 76 5.72 -14.03 13.75
N ILE A 77 4.66 -13.69 13.01
CA ILE A 77 3.95 -14.65 12.14
C ILE A 77 4.90 -15.19 11.05
N PHE A 78 5.59 -14.32 10.32
CA PHE A 78 6.48 -14.75 9.23
C PHE A 78 7.70 -15.52 9.70
N VAL A 79 8.30 -15.14 10.84
CA VAL A 79 9.52 -15.76 11.33
C VAL A 79 9.23 -17.03 12.14
N ASN A 80 8.18 -17.05 12.94
CA ASN A 80 7.94 -18.19 13.85
C ASN A 80 6.82 -19.11 13.33
N VAL A 81 5.64 -18.56 13.05
CA VAL A 81 4.48 -19.37 12.66
C VAL A 81 4.69 -20.01 11.28
N PHE A 82 5.13 -19.23 10.29
CA PHE A 82 5.40 -19.76 8.96
C PHE A 82 6.52 -20.80 8.95
N ASN A 83 7.59 -20.60 9.71
CA ASN A 83 8.64 -21.60 9.85
C ASN A 83 8.14 -22.89 10.52
N ALA A 84 7.36 -22.79 11.61
CA ALA A 84 6.82 -23.97 12.30
C ALA A 84 5.85 -24.77 11.40
N VAL A 85 4.96 -24.06 10.69
CA VAL A 85 4.02 -24.67 9.74
C VAL A 85 4.77 -25.26 8.53
N GLY A 86 5.75 -24.52 7.99
CA GLY A 86 6.59 -24.99 6.89
C GLY A 86 7.34 -26.27 7.21
N GLN A 87 7.92 -26.37 8.41
CA GLN A 87 8.59 -27.58 8.89
C GLN A 87 7.60 -28.76 9.06
N SER A 88 6.42 -28.52 9.61
CA SER A 88 5.42 -29.57 9.85
C SER A 88 4.81 -30.11 8.55
N LEU A 89 4.67 -29.25 7.52
CA LEU A 89 4.10 -29.60 6.23
C LEU A 89 5.16 -29.97 5.16
N GLY A 90 6.46 -29.86 5.50
CA GLY A 90 7.56 -30.09 4.54
C GLY A 90 7.61 -29.06 3.41
N GLN A 91 7.11 -27.83 3.64
CA GLN A 91 7.01 -26.77 2.63
C GLN A 91 8.13 -25.73 2.81
N GLU A 92 9.20 -25.88 2.04
CA GLU A 92 10.38 -25.00 2.13
C GLU A 92 10.07 -23.51 1.81
N TRP A 93 9.11 -23.23 0.93
CA TRP A 93 8.73 -21.86 0.55
C TRP A 93 8.14 -21.03 1.72
N MET A 94 7.66 -21.67 2.77
CA MET A 94 7.16 -20.99 3.99
C MET A 94 8.30 -20.62 4.95
N MET A 95 9.50 -21.19 4.80
CA MET A 95 10.62 -20.96 5.70
C MET A 95 11.43 -19.74 5.26
N GLY A 96 11.93 -18.98 6.26
CA GLY A 96 12.83 -17.86 6.02
C GLY A 96 12.23 -16.67 5.28
N TRP A 97 10.95 -16.39 5.45
CA TRP A 97 10.21 -15.36 4.68
C TRP A 97 10.83 -13.98 4.70
N LEU A 98 11.44 -13.54 5.78
CA LEU A 98 12.08 -12.21 5.89
C LEU A 98 13.60 -12.26 5.66
N SER A 99 14.16 -13.42 5.36
CA SER A 99 15.61 -13.58 5.14
C SER A 99 16.06 -13.17 3.74
N ASN A 100 15.11 -13.01 2.81
CA ASN A 100 15.34 -12.64 1.41
C ASN A 100 14.64 -11.32 1.08
N SER A 101 15.27 -10.50 0.23
CA SER A 101 14.70 -9.22 -0.22
C SER A 101 13.36 -9.37 -0.95
N THR A 102 13.18 -10.44 -1.71
CA THR A 102 11.93 -10.70 -2.45
C THR A 102 10.79 -11.04 -1.51
N THR A 103 11.00 -11.96 -0.58
CA THR A 103 9.97 -12.37 0.39
C THR A 103 9.70 -11.26 1.42
N GLY A 104 10.73 -10.49 1.81
CA GLY A 104 10.55 -9.29 2.62
C GLY A 104 9.72 -8.21 1.93
N PHE A 105 9.91 -8.01 0.62
CA PHE A 105 9.07 -7.11 -0.19
C PHE A 105 7.61 -7.54 -0.18
N TRP A 106 7.32 -8.82 -0.48
CA TRP A 106 5.95 -9.33 -0.47
C TRP A 106 5.34 -9.35 0.93
N GLY A 107 6.14 -9.60 1.97
CA GLY A 107 5.70 -9.48 3.36
C GLY A 107 5.17 -8.09 3.67
N MET A 108 5.88 -7.02 3.27
CA MET A 108 5.41 -5.64 3.45
C MET A 108 4.16 -5.34 2.62
N VAL A 109 4.08 -5.82 1.36
CA VAL A 109 2.89 -5.65 0.51
C VAL A 109 1.66 -6.31 1.12
N ILE A 110 1.80 -7.54 1.63
CA ILE A 110 0.71 -8.28 2.28
C ILE A 110 0.18 -7.53 3.50
N ILE A 111 1.08 -7.07 4.38
CA ILE A 111 0.68 -6.33 5.60
C ILE A 111 -0.06 -5.05 5.23
N MET A 112 0.51 -4.27 4.32
CA MET A 112 -0.09 -3.00 3.92
C MET A 112 -1.44 -3.21 3.23
N ALA A 113 -1.55 -4.21 2.35
CA ALA A 113 -2.80 -4.56 1.69
C ALA A 113 -3.86 -5.01 2.71
N TRP A 114 -3.49 -5.86 3.65
CA TRP A 114 -4.39 -6.31 4.71
C TRP A 114 -4.85 -5.17 5.61
N GLN A 115 -3.97 -4.24 5.97
CA GLN A 115 -4.31 -3.09 6.81
C GLN A 115 -5.21 -2.10 6.08
N MET A 116 -4.91 -1.77 4.81
CA MET A 116 -5.58 -0.68 4.12
C MET A 116 -6.78 -1.10 3.28
N ALA A 117 -6.88 -2.37 2.86
CA ALA A 117 -7.96 -2.81 1.97
C ALA A 117 -9.35 -2.58 2.57
N GLY A 118 -9.52 -2.82 3.87
CA GLY A 118 -10.79 -2.58 4.55
C GLY A 118 -11.18 -1.10 4.64
N TYR A 119 -10.22 -0.22 4.84
CA TYR A 119 -10.44 1.23 4.84
C TYR A 119 -10.86 1.73 3.44
N VAL A 120 -10.13 1.32 2.42
CA VAL A 120 -10.41 1.67 1.02
C VAL A 120 -11.73 1.03 0.54
N MET A 121 -12.06 -0.17 1.01
CA MET A 121 -13.34 -0.83 0.77
C MET A 121 -14.52 0.05 1.19
N VAL A 122 -14.45 0.70 2.35
CA VAL A 122 -15.52 1.60 2.83
C VAL A 122 -15.71 2.79 1.88
N ILE A 123 -14.62 3.35 1.34
CA ILE A 123 -14.69 4.44 0.35
C ILE A 123 -15.39 3.97 -0.93
N TYR A 124 -15.07 2.76 -1.40
CA TYR A 124 -15.74 2.18 -2.57
C TYR A 124 -17.20 1.85 -2.30
N ILE A 125 -17.55 1.37 -1.09
CA ILE A 125 -18.96 1.13 -0.73
C ILE A 125 -19.76 2.43 -0.80
N ALA A 126 -19.23 3.53 -0.27
CA ALA A 126 -19.89 4.83 -0.35
C ALA A 126 -20.11 5.26 -1.82
N GLY A 127 -19.13 5.04 -2.71
CA GLY A 127 -19.30 5.29 -4.14
C GLY A 127 -20.33 4.38 -4.79
N LEU A 128 -20.31 3.09 -4.47
CA LEU A 128 -21.25 2.11 -5.03
C LEU A 128 -22.71 2.36 -4.61
N GLN A 129 -22.94 2.88 -3.41
CA GLN A 129 -24.27 3.24 -2.91
C GLN A 129 -24.86 4.47 -3.61
N ASN A 130 -24.03 5.32 -4.20
CA ASN A 130 -24.48 6.47 -4.98
C ASN A 130 -24.86 6.12 -6.44
N VAL A 131 -24.66 4.89 -6.88
CA VAL A 131 -25.06 4.46 -8.23
C VAL A 131 -26.57 4.20 -8.23
N PRO A 132 -27.38 4.94 -9.04
CA PRO A 132 -28.84 4.74 -9.11
C PRO A 132 -29.18 3.30 -9.51
N PRO A 133 -30.05 2.60 -8.76
CA PRO A 133 -30.43 1.22 -9.06
C PRO A 133 -31.11 1.09 -10.43
N GLU A 134 -31.82 2.14 -10.88
CA GLU A 134 -32.53 2.18 -12.16
C GLU A 134 -31.58 1.94 -13.35
N LEU A 135 -30.36 2.45 -13.30
CA LEU A 135 -29.36 2.24 -14.35
C LEU A 135 -28.97 0.77 -14.47
N ASN A 136 -28.82 0.09 -13.33
CA ASN A 136 -28.50 -1.32 -13.29
C ASN A 136 -29.69 -2.20 -13.73
N GLU A 137 -30.93 -1.77 -13.47
CA GLU A 137 -32.15 -2.46 -13.90
C GLU A 137 -32.37 -2.30 -15.39
N ALA A 138 -32.25 -1.09 -15.93
CA ALA A 138 -32.33 -0.83 -17.37
C ALA A 138 -31.30 -1.66 -18.15
N ALA A 139 -30.05 -1.67 -17.70
CA ALA A 139 -29.02 -2.47 -18.34
C ALA A 139 -29.28 -3.99 -18.29
N LYS A 140 -29.98 -4.49 -17.26
CA LYS A 140 -30.40 -5.89 -17.23
C LYS A 140 -31.50 -6.20 -18.27
N ILE A 141 -32.43 -5.26 -18.45
CA ILE A 141 -33.48 -5.38 -19.46
C ILE A 141 -32.85 -5.38 -20.87
N ASP A 142 -31.83 -4.55 -21.09
CA ASP A 142 -31.07 -4.49 -22.33
C ASP A 142 -30.15 -5.72 -22.54
N GLY A 143 -30.14 -6.69 -21.63
CA GLY A 143 -29.38 -7.94 -21.76
C GLY A 143 -27.89 -7.81 -21.36
N ALA A 144 -27.49 -6.72 -20.70
CA ALA A 144 -26.10 -6.57 -20.26
C ALA A 144 -25.73 -7.57 -19.15
N ASN A 145 -24.63 -8.28 -19.34
CA ASN A 145 -24.10 -9.18 -18.31
C ASN A 145 -23.47 -8.42 -17.12
N ALA A 146 -23.17 -9.13 -16.03
CA ALA A 146 -22.64 -8.52 -14.80
C ALA A 146 -21.34 -7.75 -15.04
N TRP A 147 -20.43 -8.26 -15.87
CA TRP A 147 -19.17 -7.61 -16.18
C TRP A 147 -19.35 -6.33 -17.01
N GLN A 148 -20.26 -6.35 -17.96
CA GLN A 148 -20.61 -5.17 -18.75
C GLN A 148 -21.20 -4.06 -17.87
N ARG A 149 -22.10 -4.40 -16.93
CA ARG A 149 -22.64 -3.43 -15.97
C ARG A 149 -21.56 -2.82 -15.07
N ILE A 150 -20.65 -3.66 -14.54
CA ILE A 150 -19.52 -3.15 -13.74
C ILE A 150 -18.66 -2.20 -14.56
N LYS A 151 -18.29 -2.57 -15.79
CA LYS A 151 -17.36 -1.80 -16.62
C LYS A 151 -17.97 -0.51 -17.19
N LEU A 152 -19.24 -0.57 -17.63
CA LEU A 152 -19.88 0.51 -18.39
C LEU A 152 -20.74 1.44 -17.53
N ILE A 153 -21.21 0.99 -16.36
CA ILE A 153 -22.07 1.78 -15.48
C ILE A 153 -21.38 2.01 -14.14
N THR A 154 -21.09 0.93 -13.41
CA THR A 154 -20.61 1.04 -12.02
C THR A 154 -19.24 1.75 -11.96
N PHE A 155 -18.26 1.32 -12.75
CA PHE A 155 -16.90 1.86 -12.69
C PHE A 155 -16.84 3.35 -13.08
N PRO A 156 -17.49 3.84 -14.15
CA PRO A 156 -17.56 5.28 -14.44
C PRO A 156 -18.19 6.10 -13.31
N MET A 157 -19.27 5.60 -12.71
CA MET A 157 -19.98 6.31 -11.64
C MET A 157 -19.19 6.40 -10.32
N ILE A 158 -18.31 5.44 -10.02
CA ILE A 158 -17.47 5.46 -8.81
C ILE A 158 -16.10 6.09 -9.02
N ARG A 159 -15.82 6.70 -10.19
CA ARG A 159 -14.53 7.38 -10.46
C ARG A 159 -14.10 8.34 -9.36
N PRO A 160 -14.98 9.18 -8.75
CA PRO A 160 -14.56 10.05 -7.65
C PRO A 160 -14.02 9.26 -6.44
N SER A 161 -14.68 8.16 -6.07
CA SER A 161 -14.20 7.27 -5.00
C SER A 161 -12.88 6.59 -5.35
N PHE A 162 -12.68 6.24 -6.63
CA PHE A 162 -11.43 5.69 -7.12
C PHE A 162 -10.29 6.71 -7.04
N THR A 163 -10.53 7.98 -7.42
CA THR A 163 -9.56 9.08 -7.30
C THR A 163 -9.10 9.28 -5.86
N ILE A 164 -10.06 9.34 -4.92
CA ILE A 164 -9.79 9.49 -3.49
C ILE A 164 -8.99 8.29 -2.96
N SER A 165 -9.39 7.07 -3.33
CA SER A 165 -8.70 5.84 -2.92
C SER A 165 -7.27 5.78 -3.43
N LEU A 166 -7.04 6.14 -4.69
CA LEU A 166 -5.69 6.23 -5.26
C LEU A 166 -4.83 7.25 -4.54
N PHE A 167 -5.35 8.44 -4.27
CA PHE A 167 -4.63 9.49 -3.54
C PHE A 167 -4.20 9.02 -2.16
N LEU A 168 -5.12 8.42 -1.40
CA LEU A 168 -4.85 7.94 -0.04
C LEU A 168 -3.86 6.78 -0.02
N THR A 169 -4.06 5.78 -0.90
CA THR A 169 -3.16 4.62 -0.97
C THR A 169 -1.77 5.00 -1.45
N LEU A 170 -1.67 5.88 -2.45
CA LEU A 170 -0.41 6.40 -2.96
C LEU A 170 0.37 7.14 -1.85
N SER A 171 -0.29 8.10 -1.20
CA SER A 171 0.32 8.91 -0.13
C SER A 171 0.79 8.06 1.05
N ASN A 172 -0.01 7.07 1.48
CA ASN A 172 0.35 6.19 2.59
C ASN A 172 1.47 5.21 2.21
N SER A 173 1.46 4.69 0.97
CA SER A 173 2.50 3.77 0.50
C SER A 173 3.87 4.45 0.43
N PHE A 174 3.96 5.68 -0.08
CA PHE A 174 5.22 6.42 -0.10
C PHE A 174 5.76 6.71 1.29
N LYS A 175 4.90 7.05 2.25
CA LYS A 175 5.28 7.43 3.62
C LYS A 175 5.45 6.25 4.56
N LEU A 176 5.36 5.01 4.08
CA LEU A 176 5.45 3.82 4.91
C LEU A 176 6.79 3.77 5.65
N PHE A 177 6.74 3.89 6.97
CA PHE A 177 7.89 3.88 7.87
C PHE A 177 7.75 2.79 8.93
N ASP A 178 6.67 2.84 9.70
CA ASP A 178 6.48 2.01 10.91
C ASP A 178 6.58 0.51 10.63
N GLN A 179 5.89 0.05 9.60
CA GLN A 179 5.90 -1.37 9.21
C GLN A 179 7.27 -1.79 8.65
N ASN A 180 7.93 -0.93 7.87
CA ASN A 180 9.26 -1.24 7.35
C ASN A 180 10.29 -1.33 8.49
N LEU A 181 10.19 -0.44 9.48
CA LEU A 181 11.04 -0.47 10.67
C LEU A 181 10.82 -1.76 11.48
N ALA A 182 9.55 -2.08 11.79
CA ALA A 182 9.21 -3.20 12.66
C ALA A 182 9.37 -4.56 11.98
N LEU A 183 9.06 -4.68 10.69
CA LEU A 183 9.07 -5.97 9.99
C LEU A 183 10.47 -6.40 9.57
N THR A 184 11.19 -5.54 8.85
CA THR A 184 12.48 -5.88 8.22
C THR A 184 13.63 -5.00 8.68
N ASN A 185 13.34 -3.84 9.26
CA ASN A 185 14.32 -2.79 9.54
C ASN A 185 15.24 -2.49 8.33
N GLY A 186 14.69 -2.62 7.12
CA GLY A 186 15.42 -2.45 5.86
C GLY A 186 16.20 -3.68 5.38
N GLY A 187 16.27 -4.76 6.18
CA GLY A 187 17.09 -5.95 5.88
C GLY A 187 16.50 -6.86 4.78
N PRO A 188 17.28 -7.80 4.26
CA PRO A 188 18.72 -7.97 4.45
C PRO A 188 19.56 -6.92 3.68
N GLY A 189 20.64 -6.44 4.28
CA GLY A 189 21.60 -5.55 3.59
C GLY A 189 21.01 -4.27 3.01
N ASN A 190 20.01 -3.65 3.67
CA ASN A 190 19.25 -2.49 3.22
C ASN A 190 18.41 -2.73 1.93
N ALA A 191 18.28 -3.97 1.49
CA ALA A 191 17.57 -4.27 0.23
C ALA A 191 16.06 -4.01 0.29
N THR A 192 15.44 -4.00 1.49
CA THR A 192 14.03 -3.65 1.70
C THR A 192 13.84 -2.31 2.39
N GLN A 193 14.87 -1.46 2.39
CA GLN A 193 14.84 -0.17 3.04
C GLN A 193 14.02 0.82 2.22
N MET A 194 12.92 1.31 2.77
CA MET A 194 12.16 2.40 2.19
C MET A 194 12.83 3.75 2.43
N LEU A 195 12.54 4.73 1.58
CA LEU A 195 13.19 6.04 1.66
C LEU A 195 12.90 6.76 2.98
N ALA A 196 11.70 6.63 3.54
CA ALA A 196 11.37 7.16 4.86
C ALA A 196 12.26 6.58 5.96
N LEU A 197 12.50 5.27 5.94
CA LEU A 197 13.42 4.61 6.87
C LEU A 197 14.88 5.02 6.63
N ASN A 198 15.31 5.18 5.38
CA ASN A 198 16.65 5.68 5.04
C ASN A 198 16.89 7.09 5.60
N ILE A 199 15.90 7.99 5.48
CA ILE A 199 15.96 9.34 6.06
C ILE A 199 16.12 9.28 7.57
N TYR A 200 15.29 8.47 8.23
CA TYR A 200 15.34 8.28 9.68
C TYR A 200 16.73 7.75 10.14
N GLN A 201 17.23 6.70 9.51
CA GLN A 201 18.56 6.15 9.85
C GLN A 201 19.69 7.13 9.55
N THR A 202 19.57 7.94 8.48
CA THR A 202 20.54 9.01 8.19
C THR A 202 20.59 10.04 9.32
N ALA A 203 19.43 10.41 9.87
CA ALA A 203 19.34 11.38 10.96
C ALA A 203 19.88 10.83 12.29
N PHE A 204 19.34 9.67 12.71
CA PHE A 204 19.50 9.18 14.08
C PHE A 204 20.58 8.10 14.22
N SER A 205 20.75 7.20 13.26
CA SER A 205 21.76 6.14 13.32
C SER A 205 23.13 6.63 12.85
N TYR A 206 23.16 7.47 11.80
CA TYR A 206 24.41 7.99 11.26
C TYR A 206 24.76 9.40 11.77
N ASN A 207 23.92 10.03 12.61
CA ASN A 207 24.08 11.37 13.15
C ASN A 207 24.36 12.46 12.09
N LYS A 208 23.76 12.31 10.88
CA LYS A 208 23.89 13.26 9.76
C LYS A 208 22.60 14.05 9.56
N MET A 209 22.18 14.83 10.57
CA MET A 209 20.90 15.54 10.60
C MET A 209 20.70 16.46 9.39
N ASN A 210 21.70 17.25 9.01
CA ASN A 210 21.62 18.18 7.88
C ASN A 210 21.34 17.44 6.55
N LEU A 211 21.98 16.28 6.35
CA LEU A 211 21.75 15.44 5.16
C LEU A 211 20.36 14.81 5.19
N ALA A 212 19.90 14.36 6.35
CA ALA A 212 18.55 13.79 6.50
C ALA A 212 17.47 14.83 6.21
N GLN A 213 17.63 16.07 6.68
CA GLN A 213 16.72 17.17 6.40
C GLN A 213 16.65 17.46 4.88
N ALA A 214 17.79 17.54 4.21
CA ALA A 214 17.84 17.74 2.77
C ALA A 214 17.10 16.61 2.01
N LYS A 215 17.35 15.34 2.39
CA LYS A 215 16.63 14.18 1.82
C LYS A 215 15.12 14.27 2.08
N ALA A 216 14.70 14.67 3.29
CA ALA A 216 13.30 14.79 3.66
C ALA A 216 12.56 15.83 2.82
N VAL A 217 13.18 17.00 2.59
CA VAL A 217 12.61 18.07 1.75
C VAL A 217 12.45 17.59 0.30
N ILE A 218 13.49 16.97 -0.27
CA ILE A 218 13.44 16.44 -1.63
C ILE A 218 12.34 15.37 -1.75
N PHE A 219 12.25 14.47 -0.77
CA PHE A 219 11.24 13.43 -0.73
C PHE A 219 9.83 14.01 -0.63
N PHE A 220 9.62 15.01 0.21
CA PHE A 220 8.35 15.70 0.35
C PHE A 220 7.90 16.32 -0.98
N VAL A 221 8.78 17.09 -1.64
CA VAL A 221 8.48 17.69 -2.95
C VAL A 221 8.15 16.63 -3.99
N PHE A 222 8.93 15.53 -4.02
CA PHE A 222 8.70 14.41 -4.93
C PHE A 222 7.32 13.77 -4.73
N VAL A 223 6.93 13.48 -3.49
CA VAL A 223 5.61 12.90 -3.17
C VAL A 223 4.49 13.89 -3.51
N CYS A 224 4.65 15.18 -3.19
CA CYS A 224 3.68 16.21 -3.55
C CYS A 224 3.45 16.28 -5.08
N ILE A 225 4.51 16.29 -5.87
CA ILE A 225 4.39 16.32 -7.34
C ILE A 225 3.62 15.09 -7.84
N ILE A 226 4.01 13.90 -7.41
CA ILE A 226 3.35 12.67 -7.86
C ILE A 226 1.87 12.65 -7.49
N THR A 227 1.53 13.02 -6.25
CA THR A 227 0.14 13.03 -5.79
C THR A 227 -0.70 14.10 -6.49
N LEU A 228 -0.15 15.28 -6.76
CA LEU A 228 -0.83 16.32 -7.53
C LEU A 228 -1.06 15.89 -8.99
N VAL A 229 -0.05 15.30 -9.62
CA VAL A 229 -0.19 14.76 -10.98
C VAL A 229 -1.25 13.66 -11.04
N GLN A 230 -1.25 12.73 -10.07
CA GLN A 230 -2.25 11.69 -9.99
C GLN A 230 -3.67 12.26 -9.88
N VAL A 231 -3.90 13.22 -8.97
CA VAL A 231 -5.22 13.85 -8.79
C VAL A 231 -5.63 14.61 -10.05
N TYR A 232 -4.71 15.35 -10.68
CA TYR A 232 -4.99 16.05 -11.92
C TYR A 232 -5.39 15.12 -13.06
N MET A 233 -4.67 14.01 -13.24
CA MET A 233 -4.96 13.02 -14.28
C MET A 233 -6.30 12.32 -14.05
N THR A 234 -6.60 11.92 -12.81
CA THR A 234 -7.85 11.20 -12.50
C THR A 234 -9.07 12.11 -12.50
N LYS A 235 -8.93 13.38 -12.08
CA LYS A 235 -10.03 14.36 -12.15
C LYS A 235 -10.43 14.71 -13.58
N LYS A 236 -9.50 14.75 -14.50
CA LYS A 236 -9.81 15.04 -15.91
C LYS A 236 -10.76 14.02 -16.53
N ASP A 237 -10.75 12.79 -16.02
CA ASP A 237 -11.62 11.71 -16.49
C ASP A 237 -12.93 11.60 -15.69
N GLU A 238 -13.12 12.41 -14.65
CA GLU A 238 -14.41 12.51 -13.97
C GLU A 238 -15.41 13.20 -14.90
N VAL A 239 -16.41 12.47 -15.33
CA VAL A 239 -17.52 13.05 -16.10
C VAL A 239 -18.26 13.98 -15.16
N GLU A 240 -18.33 15.26 -15.49
CA GLU A 240 -19.25 16.19 -14.89
C GLU A 240 -20.68 15.66 -15.22
N ALA A 241 -21.32 15.05 -14.24
CA ALA A 241 -22.69 14.57 -14.34
C ALA A 241 -23.65 15.65 -13.90
#